data_1084c455dbf9ad2773189bded3af57df
#
_entry.id   1084c455dbf9ad2773189bded3af57df
#
_cell.length_a   1.000
_cell.length_b   1.000
_cell.length_c   1.000
_cell.angle_alpha   90.00
_cell.angle_beta   90.00
_cell.angle_gamma   90.00
#
_symmetry.space_group_name_H-M   'P 1'
#
loop_
_entity.id
_entity.type
_entity.pdbx_description
1 polymer ?
#
loop_
_entity_poly.entity_id
_entity_poly.type
_entity_poly.pdbx_seq_one_letter_code
_entity_poly.pdbx_strand_id
1 'polypeptide(L)'
;MNDQYREAMGKALFLANRARETGDVPVGAVVVDADGRIIGRGWNCREAHHDPTGHAEIVALREAARALGTWRLSGCTLIVTLEPCTMCAGAILASRVDRV
;
A
#
# COMPACT_ATOMS: atom_id res chain seq x y z
N MET A 1 3.39 -8.83 -16.44
CA MET A 1 3.23 -7.54 -15.74
C MET A 1 3.69 -6.40 -16.65
N ASN A 2 2.94 -5.32 -16.66
CA ASN A 2 3.28 -4.12 -17.40
C ASN A 2 4.53 -3.48 -16.79
N ASP A 3 5.41 -2.90 -17.60
CA ASP A 3 6.63 -2.22 -17.14
C ASP A 3 6.32 -1.10 -16.13
N GLN A 4 5.19 -0.42 -16.31
CA GLN A 4 4.71 0.60 -15.39
C GLN A 4 4.57 0.07 -13.96
N TYR A 5 4.10 -1.16 -13.81
CA TYR A 5 3.89 -1.76 -12.48
C TYR A 5 5.12 -2.51 -11.97
N ARG A 6 6.05 -2.85 -12.85
CA ARG A 6 7.27 -3.55 -12.45
C ARG A 6 8.11 -2.70 -11.50
N GLU A 7 8.31 -1.43 -11.84
CA GLU A 7 9.05 -0.51 -10.99
C GLU A 7 8.34 -0.31 -9.64
N ALA A 8 7.02 -0.15 -9.69
CA ALA A 8 6.23 0.00 -8.47
C ALA A 8 6.29 -1.26 -7.60
N MET A 9 6.24 -2.46 -8.21
CA MET A 9 6.39 -3.71 -7.47
C MET A 9 7.78 -3.81 -6.85
N GLY A 10 8.82 -3.38 -7.56
CA GLY A 10 10.17 -3.32 -7.00
C GLY A 10 10.24 -2.45 -5.76
N LYS A 11 9.56 -1.31 -5.79
CA LYS A 11 9.47 -0.42 -4.62
C LYS A 11 8.71 -1.08 -3.47
N ALA A 12 7.61 -1.76 -3.76
CA ALA A 12 6.85 -2.48 -2.74
C ALA A 12 7.71 -3.57 -2.08
N LEU A 13 8.48 -4.31 -2.87
CA LEU A 13 9.39 -5.33 -2.34
C LEU A 13 10.49 -4.72 -1.46
N PHE A 14 11.02 -3.57 -1.87
CA PHE A 14 11.99 -2.83 -1.06
C PHE A 14 11.37 -2.44 0.29
N LEU A 15 10.15 -1.92 0.27
CA LEU A 15 9.44 -1.52 1.48
C LEU A 15 9.13 -2.70 2.40
N ALA A 16 8.88 -3.89 1.83
CA ALA A 16 8.64 -5.09 2.62
C ALA A 16 9.83 -5.39 3.56
N ASN A 17 11.05 -5.10 3.12
CA ASN A 17 12.24 -5.32 3.96
C ASN A 17 12.28 -4.40 5.17
N ARG A 18 11.62 -3.24 5.11
CA ARG A 18 11.54 -2.32 6.25
C ARG A 18 10.78 -2.94 7.41
N ALA A 19 9.76 -3.76 7.13
CA ALA A 19 8.99 -4.46 8.16
C ALA A 19 9.87 -5.43 8.95
N ARG A 20 10.87 -6.03 8.33
CA ARG A 20 11.76 -6.98 8.99
C ARG A 20 12.55 -6.35 10.12
N GLU A 21 12.86 -5.07 10.02
CA GLU A 21 13.67 -4.35 11.02
C GLU A 21 12.99 -4.31 12.39
N THR A 22 11.67 -4.43 12.43
CA THR A 22 10.90 -4.38 13.67
C THR A 22 10.22 -5.71 14.01
N GLY A 23 10.57 -6.78 13.28
CA GLY A 23 9.96 -8.10 13.51
C GLY A 23 8.57 -8.25 12.93
N ASP A 24 8.14 -7.33 12.10
CA ASP A 24 6.85 -7.43 11.40
C ASP A 24 6.94 -8.35 10.19
N VAL A 25 5.80 -8.90 9.77
CA VAL A 25 5.73 -9.72 8.55
C VAL A 25 6.12 -8.85 7.36
N PRO A 26 7.04 -9.33 6.47
CA PRO A 26 7.57 -8.52 5.39
C PRO A 26 6.59 -8.36 4.23
N VAL A 27 5.67 -7.40 4.37
CA VAL A 27 4.74 -7.01 3.31
C VAL A 27 4.94 -5.53 3.01
N GLY A 28 5.02 -5.19 1.74
CA GLY A 28 5.12 -3.82 1.26
C GLY A 28 4.02 -3.51 0.25
N ALA A 29 3.64 -2.25 0.16
CA ALA A 29 2.59 -1.78 -0.73
C ALA A 29 2.87 -0.37 -1.21
N VAL A 30 2.45 -0.06 -2.43
CA VAL A 30 2.47 1.30 -2.96
C VAL A 30 1.14 1.59 -3.66
N VAL A 31 0.74 2.86 -3.65
CA VAL A 31 -0.40 3.34 -4.44
C VAL A 31 0.15 4.23 -5.54
N VAL A 32 -0.26 3.95 -6.76
CA VAL A 32 0.18 4.67 -7.96
C VAL A 32 -1.01 5.44 -8.52
N ASP A 33 -0.83 6.71 -8.86
CA ASP A 33 -1.91 7.51 -9.45
C ASP A 33 -2.06 7.22 -10.95
N ALA A 34 -3.00 7.92 -11.59
CA ALA A 34 -3.29 7.73 -13.02
C ALA A 34 -2.10 8.09 -13.92
N ASP A 35 -1.18 8.92 -13.44
CA ASP A 35 0.01 9.34 -14.19
C ASP A 35 1.22 8.44 -13.92
N GLY A 36 1.05 7.40 -13.12
CA GLY A 36 2.13 6.48 -12.80
C GLY A 36 3.02 6.92 -11.64
N ARG A 37 2.63 7.96 -10.90
CA ARG A 37 3.39 8.43 -9.74
C ARG A 37 3.02 7.66 -8.51
N ILE A 38 4.02 7.31 -7.69
CA ILE A 38 3.79 6.70 -6.39
C ILE A 38 3.37 7.80 -5.42
N ILE A 39 2.14 7.72 -4.93
CA ILE A 39 1.58 8.70 -4.00
C ILE A 39 1.32 8.14 -2.61
N GLY A 40 1.46 6.83 -2.43
CA GLY A 40 1.34 6.20 -1.13
C GLY A 40 2.30 5.03 -1.01
N ARG A 41 2.90 4.88 0.17
CA ARG A 41 3.85 3.81 0.48
C ARG A 41 3.51 3.24 1.84
N GLY A 42 3.67 1.95 1.99
CA GLY A 42 3.44 1.32 3.28
C GLY A 42 4.17 0.01 3.41
N TRP A 43 4.42 -0.35 4.65
CA TRP A 43 4.90 -1.68 5.02
C TRP A 43 4.27 -2.04 6.35
N ASN A 44 4.25 -3.34 6.65
CA ASN A 44 3.67 -3.79 7.91
C ASN A 44 4.42 -3.14 9.08
N CYS A 45 3.67 -2.52 9.97
CA CYS A 45 4.22 -1.79 11.11
C CYS A 45 3.40 -2.00 12.39
N ARG A 46 2.71 -3.15 12.52
CA ARG A 46 1.91 -3.47 13.71
C ARG A 46 2.76 -3.46 14.97
N GLU A 47 3.93 -4.11 14.91
CA GLU A 47 4.84 -4.16 16.06
C GLU A 47 5.54 -2.81 16.26
N ALA A 48 6.00 -2.20 15.16
CA ALA A 48 6.74 -0.94 15.24
C ALA A 48 5.92 0.20 15.84
N HIS A 49 4.63 0.28 15.51
CA HIS A 49 3.75 1.38 15.92
C HIS A 49 2.67 0.98 16.89
N HIS A 50 2.68 -0.26 17.37
CA HIS A 50 1.61 -0.80 18.24
C HIS A 50 0.23 -0.56 17.63
N ASP A 51 0.12 -0.74 16.31
CA ASP A 51 -1.10 -0.45 15.55
C ASP A 51 -1.69 -1.75 15.00
N PRO A 52 -2.83 -2.20 15.54
CA PRO A 52 -3.44 -3.45 15.07
C PRO A 52 -3.88 -3.38 13.60
N THR A 53 -4.05 -2.18 13.03
CA THR A 53 -4.39 -2.00 11.63
C THR A 53 -3.17 -1.64 10.78
N GLY A 54 -1.96 -1.75 11.32
CA GLY A 54 -0.71 -1.35 10.67
C GLY A 54 -0.25 -2.28 9.56
N HIS A 55 -1.14 -2.66 8.66
CA HIS A 55 -0.84 -3.45 7.48
C HIS A 55 -0.37 -2.53 6.34
N ALA A 56 0.54 -3.03 5.52
CA ALA A 56 1.14 -2.27 4.43
C ALA A 56 0.10 -1.55 3.56
N GLU A 57 -0.96 -2.25 3.20
CA GLU A 57 -2.01 -1.71 2.32
C GLU A 57 -2.73 -0.52 2.96
N ILE A 58 -3.09 -0.64 4.23
CA ILE A 58 -3.78 0.43 4.95
C ILE A 58 -2.87 1.65 5.07
N VAL A 59 -1.61 1.44 5.41
CA VAL A 59 -0.63 2.54 5.52
C VAL A 59 -0.49 3.25 4.18
N ALA A 60 -0.34 2.49 3.08
CA ALA A 60 -0.20 3.06 1.75
C ALA A 60 -1.46 3.83 1.31
N LEU A 61 -2.65 3.27 1.56
CA LEU A 61 -3.91 3.94 1.23
C LEU A 61 -4.07 5.26 1.99
N ARG A 62 -3.72 5.28 3.27
CA ARG A 62 -3.79 6.50 4.08
C ARG A 62 -2.88 7.58 3.56
N GLU A 63 -1.64 7.23 3.21
CA GLU A 63 -0.70 8.19 2.67
C GLU A 63 -1.19 8.76 1.34
N ALA A 64 -1.69 7.89 0.46
CA ALA A 64 -2.24 8.32 -0.82
C ALA A 64 -3.42 9.27 -0.65
N ALA A 65 -4.32 8.97 0.29
CA ALA A 65 -5.46 9.82 0.57
C ALA A 65 -5.04 11.20 1.06
N ARG A 66 -4.02 11.28 1.90
CA ARG A 66 -3.46 12.56 2.35
C ARG A 66 -2.84 13.33 1.19
N ALA A 67 -2.11 12.64 0.31
CA ALA A 67 -1.46 13.27 -0.84
C ALA A 67 -2.48 13.88 -1.79
N LEU A 68 -3.61 13.19 -2.00
CA LEU A 68 -4.69 13.67 -2.88
C LEU A 68 -5.65 14.63 -2.19
N GLY A 69 -5.63 14.69 -0.86
CA GLY A 69 -6.55 15.51 -0.09
C GLY A 69 -7.98 14.99 -0.09
N THR A 70 -8.18 13.70 -0.34
CA THR A 70 -9.50 13.06 -0.38
C THR A 70 -9.38 11.59 -0.02
N TRP A 71 -10.46 11.01 0.54
CA TRP A 71 -10.51 9.58 0.83
C TRP A 71 -10.69 8.72 -0.43
N ARG A 72 -11.20 9.31 -1.51
CA ARG A 72 -11.53 8.57 -2.73
C ARG A 72 -10.32 8.49 -3.64
N LEU A 73 -9.84 7.27 -3.87
CA LEU A 73 -8.63 7.01 -4.66
C LEU A 73 -8.95 6.54 -6.08
N SER A 74 -9.98 7.14 -6.70
CA SER A 74 -10.34 6.84 -8.09
C SER A 74 -9.16 7.12 -9.01
N GLY A 75 -8.93 6.25 -9.99
CA GLY A 75 -7.80 6.37 -10.91
C GLY A 75 -6.50 5.80 -10.38
N CYS A 76 -6.46 5.36 -9.12
CA CYS A 76 -5.24 4.83 -8.51
C CYS A 76 -5.18 3.31 -8.59
N THR A 77 -3.98 2.77 -8.49
CA THR A 77 -3.71 1.34 -8.44
C THR A 77 -2.93 1.02 -7.17
N LEU A 78 -3.38 0.02 -6.44
CA LEU A 78 -2.65 -0.50 -5.28
C LEU A 78 -1.82 -1.70 -5.72
N ILE A 79 -0.53 -1.68 -5.40
CA ILE A 79 0.39 -2.77 -5.69
C ILE A 79 0.94 -3.27 -4.37
N VAL A 80 0.78 -4.55 -4.10
CA VAL A 80 1.13 -5.17 -2.82
C VAL A 80 1.87 -6.48 -3.06
N THR A 81 2.77 -6.83 -2.16
CA THR A 81 3.61 -8.02 -2.29
C THR A 81 2.92 -9.32 -1.89
N LEU A 82 1.83 -9.24 -1.12
CA LEU A 82 0.99 -10.39 -0.74
C LEU A 82 -0.47 -10.01 -0.91
N GLU A 83 -1.33 -11.03 -1.10
CA GLU A 83 -2.76 -10.81 -1.20
C GLU A 83 -3.30 -10.17 0.09
N PRO A 84 -4.20 -9.18 -0.03
CA PRO A 84 -4.79 -8.51 1.13
C PRO A 84 -5.61 -9.47 1.99
N CYS A 85 -5.52 -9.30 3.31
CA CYS A 85 -6.42 -9.97 4.24
C CYS A 85 -7.82 -9.34 4.17
N THR A 86 -8.78 -9.90 4.93
CA THR A 86 -10.17 -9.42 4.91
C THR A 86 -10.28 -7.94 5.31
N MET A 87 -9.53 -7.52 6.33
CA MET A 87 -9.52 -6.12 6.77
C MET A 87 -9.04 -5.20 5.66
N CYS A 88 -7.92 -5.55 5.01
CA CYS A 88 -7.35 -4.74 3.93
C CYS A 88 -8.25 -4.76 2.70
N ALA A 89 -8.86 -5.89 2.38
CA ALA A 89 -9.82 -5.97 1.28
C ALA A 89 -10.98 -5.01 1.49
N GLY A 90 -11.51 -4.91 2.72
CA GLY A 90 -12.55 -3.96 3.06
C GLY A 90 -12.09 -2.51 2.90
N ALA A 91 -10.86 -2.20 3.36
CA ALA A 91 -10.29 -0.87 3.22
C ALA A 91 -10.09 -0.49 1.75
N ILE A 92 -9.64 -1.44 0.93
CA ILE A 92 -9.44 -1.23 -0.50
C ILE A 92 -10.77 -0.87 -1.18
N LEU A 93 -11.82 -1.62 -0.89
CA LEU A 93 -13.16 -1.33 -1.42
C LEU A 93 -13.66 0.04 -0.97
N ALA A 94 -13.47 0.36 0.30
CA ALA A 94 -13.91 1.64 0.86
C ALA A 94 -13.17 2.82 0.22
N SER A 95 -11.92 2.66 -0.18
CA SER A 95 -11.09 3.73 -0.75
C SER A 95 -11.42 4.03 -2.21
N ARG A 96 -12.16 3.14 -2.89
CA ARG A 96 -12.51 3.29 -4.30
C ARG A 96 -11.31 3.28 -5.25
N VAL A 97 -10.23 2.63 -4.87
CA VAL A 97 -9.08 2.45 -5.77
C VAL A 97 -9.51 1.59 -6.98
N ASP A 98 -9.03 1.91 -8.17
CA ASP A 98 -9.48 1.27 -9.39
C ASP A 98 -8.96 -0.16 -9.56
N ARG A 99 -7.72 -0.40 -9.15
CA ARG A 99 -7.04 -1.69 -9.37
C ARG A 99 -6.18 -2.06 -8.16
N VAL A 100 -5.99 -3.35 -8.05
CA VAL A 100 -5.13 -3.92 -7.01
C VAL A 100 -4.11 -4.86 -7.64
#